data_6ae5da9414be16615ebcb1138ea25527
#
_entry.id   6ae5da9414be16615ebcb1138ea25527
#
_cell.length_a   1.000
_cell.length_b   1.000
_cell.length_c   1.000
_cell.angle_alpha   90.00
_cell.angle_beta   90.00
_cell.angle_gamma   90.00
#
_symmetry.space_group_name_H-M   'P 1'
#
loop_
_entity.id
_entity.type
_entity.pdbx_description
1 polymer ?
#
loop_
_entity_poly.entity_id
_entity_poly.type
_entity_poly.pdbx_seq_one_letter_code
_entity_poly.pdbx_strand_id
1 'polypeptide(L)'
;MNYQNVTDLPNNNTIFLVWAFKKDLDKKQLISTFAKVCGLVGNLNNSVADRFPEARASVTIGISHKAWLTLGLPQPLPKELKDFEPIRGNKHTAVATEGDLHFHIRAHNPSLAYDMAATISQTLQSVADAIVNVQGFRYWDGRAIIGFVDGTENPRGQEREQFAVVGKEDPHYQGGSYLFVQKYVHDMNAWHALPVSEQEKVIGRTKEMDIEMDDDTKPTNAHSALANVGDDLKVVRDNMPFHDPLSHQMGTYFICYANTFSTVEKMLINMF
;
A
#
# COMPACT_ATOMS: atom_id res chain seq x y z
N MET A 1 2.29 -1.26 22.23
CA MET A 1 1.10 -1.87 21.62
C MET A 1 1.54 -2.90 20.61
N ASN A 2 0.84 -4.05 20.49
CA ASN A 2 1.10 -4.98 19.39
C ASN A 2 0.26 -4.55 18.20
N TYR A 3 0.90 -4.10 17.13
CA TYR A 3 0.30 -3.83 15.83
C TYR A 3 1.09 -4.56 14.75
N GLN A 4 0.48 -4.71 13.56
CA GLN A 4 1.16 -5.32 12.42
C GLN A 4 2.34 -4.44 11.95
N ASN A 5 3.19 -4.99 11.12
CA ASN A 5 4.42 -4.35 10.59
C ASN A 5 4.15 -3.18 9.63
N VAL A 6 3.17 -2.31 9.95
CA VAL A 6 2.75 -1.17 9.11
C VAL A 6 3.75 -0.01 9.12
N THR A 7 4.64 0.01 10.11
CA THR A 7 5.66 1.07 10.28
C THR A 7 7.04 0.66 9.79
N ASP A 8 7.21 -0.56 9.28
CA ASP A 8 8.50 -1.02 8.74
C ASP A 8 8.97 -0.14 7.58
N LEU A 9 10.28 -0.02 7.44
CA LEU A 9 10.89 0.64 6.29
C LEU A 9 10.72 -0.21 5.03
N PRO A 10 10.66 0.42 3.83
CA PRO A 10 10.63 -0.28 2.55
C PRO A 10 11.72 -1.34 2.43
N ASN A 11 11.40 -2.44 1.77
CA ASN A 11 12.31 -3.57 1.57
C ASN A 11 12.75 -3.67 0.09
N ASN A 12 13.60 -4.64 -0.25
CA ASN A 12 14.11 -4.80 -1.60
C ASN A 12 13.11 -5.48 -2.55
N ASN A 13 12.35 -6.44 -2.01
CA ASN A 13 11.37 -7.19 -2.77
C ASN A 13 10.03 -7.16 -2.03
N THR A 14 8.97 -6.94 -2.77
CA THR A 14 7.62 -6.87 -2.22
C THR A 14 6.67 -7.64 -3.12
N ILE A 15 5.76 -8.40 -2.52
CA ILE A 15 4.65 -9.03 -3.23
C ILE A 15 3.35 -8.47 -2.65
N PHE A 16 2.54 -7.88 -3.53
CA PHE A 16 1.20 -7.39 -3.21
C PHE A 16 0.17 -8.36 -3.76
N LEU A 17 -0.65 -8.93 -2.89
CA LEU A 17 -1.73 -9.83 -3.27
C LEU A 17 -3.06 -9.24 -2.86
N VAL A 18 -4.03 -9.26 -3.77
CA VAL A 18 -5.44 -9.01 -3.44
C VAL A 18 -6.24 -10.25 -3.75
N TRP A 19 -7.07 -10.66 -2.82
CA TRP A 19 -7.91 -11.84 -2.91
C TRP A 19 -9.38 -11.45 -2.79
N ALA A 20 -10.23 -12.07 -3.62
CA ALA A 20 -11.69 -11.97 -3.53
C ALA A 20 -12.28 -13.31 -3.08
N PHE A 21 -13.22 -13.28 -2.16
CA PHE A 21 -13.92 -14.47 -1.71
C PHE A 21 -14.75 -15.07 -2.86
N LYS A 22 -14.69 -16.39 -3.00
CA LYS A 22 -15.52 -17.10 -3.97
C LYS A 22 -16.98 -16.93 -3.64
N LYS A 23 -17.83 -17.00 -4.66
CA LYS A 23 -19.29 -17.00 -4.50
C LYS A 23 -19.74 -18.36 -3.95
N ASP A 24 -20.88 -18.36 -3.29
CA ASP A 24 -21.56 -19.59 -2.81
C ASP A 24 -20.73 -20.48 -1.85
N LEU A 25 -19.88 -19.86 -1.04
CA LEU A 25 -19.08 -20.56 -0.04
C LEU A 25 -19.87 -20.89 1.23
N ASP A 26 -19.53 -22.02 1.84
CA ASP A 26 -19.91 -22.28 3.22
C ASP A 26 -19.24 -21.25 4.14
N LYS A 27 -20.07 -20.45 4.83
CA LYS A 27 -19.60 -19.39 5.72
C LYS A 27 -18.69 -19.93 6.85
N LYS A 28 -18.95 -21.15 7.34
CA LYS A 28 -18.12 -21.78 8.37
C LYS A 28 -16.73 -22.09 7.83
N GLN A 29 -16.65 -22.61 6.61
CA GLN A 29 -15.38 -22.87 5.94
C GLN A 29 -14.59 -21.58 5.72
N LEU A 30 -15.24 -20.51 5.25
CA LEU A 30 -14.61 -19.21 5.04
C LEU A 30 -14.02 -18.66 6.34
N ILE A 31 -14.82 -18.60 7.42
CA ILE A 31 -14.38 -18.08 8.72
C ILE A 31 -13.22 -18.93 9.29
N SER A 32 -13.34 -20.26 9.22
CA SER A 32 -12.28 -21.16 9.68
C SER A 32 -10.98 -20.98 8.91
N THR A 33 -11.07 -20.83 7.59
CA THR A 33 -9.88 -20.61 6.75
C THR A 33 -9.27 -19.23 7.01
N PHE A 34 -10.09 -18.18 7.18
CA PHE A 34 -9.61 -16.85 7.54
C PHE A 34 -8.86 -16.88 8.89
N ALA A 35 -9.41 -17.55 9.90
CA ALA A 35 -8.73 -17.69 11.19
C ALA A 35 -7.38 -18.41 11.06
N LYS A 36 -7.29 -19.44 10.23
CA LYS A 36 -6.02 -20.14 9.92
C LYS A 36 -5.02 -19.21 9.25
N VAL A 37 -5.48 -18.38 8.30
CA VAL A 37 -4.62 -17.39 7.63
C VAL A 37 -4.09 -16.34 8.60
N CYS A 38 -4.92 -15.83 9.51
CA CYS A 38 -4.44 -14.89 10.55
C CYS A 38 -3.35 -15.53 11.44
N GLY A 39 -3.56 -16.76 11.88
CA GLY A 39 -2.55 -17.52 12.64
C GLY A 39 -1.28 -17.78 11.82
N LEU A 40 -1.43 -18.11 10.54
CA LEU A 40 -0.31 -18.30 9.61
C LEU A 40 0.52 -17.02 9.44
N VAL A 41 -0.12 -15.87 9.25
CA VAL A 41 0.57 -14.57 9.14
C VAL A 41 1.42 -14.30 10.40
N GLY A 42 0.85 -14.51 11.59
CA GLY A 42 1.60 -14.39 12.84
C GLY A 42 2.80 -15.34 12.92
N ASN A 43 2.60 -16.61 12.58
CA ASN A 43 3.66 -17.62 12.59
C ASN A 43 4.76 -17.33 11.55
N LEU A 44 4.40 -16.88 10.35
CA LEU A 44 5.37 -16.48 9.33
C LEU A 44 6.22 -15.32 9.83
N ASN A 45 5.61 -14.25 10.36
CA ASN A 45 6.35 -13.11 10.88
C ASN A 45 7.33 -13.50 11.99
N ASN A 46 6.90 -14.32 12.95
CA ASN A 46 7.76 -14.80 14.02
C ASN A 46 8.91 -15.68 13.47
N SER A 47 8.58 -16.63 12.60
CA SER A 47 9.58 -17.55 12.03
C SER A 47 10.66 -16.83 11.22
N VAL A 48 10.27 -15.83 10.40
CA VAL A 48 11.24 -15.10 9.60
C VAL A 48 12.09 -14.14 10.45
N ALA A 49 11.51 -13.55 11.49
CA ALA A 49 12.24 -12.72 12.42
C ALA A 49 13.33 -13.50 13.18
N ASP A 50 13.01 -14.73 13.59
CA ASP A 50 13.94 -15.59 14.32
C ASP A 50 15.02 -16.22 13.41
N ARG A 51 14.62 -16.70 12.24
CA ARG A 51 15.50 -17.48 11.35
C ARG A 51 16.29 -16.64 10.37
N PHE A 52 15.75 -15.49 9.96
CA PHE A 52 16.30 -14.64 8.91
C PHE A 52 16.20 -13.15 9.30
N PRO A 53 16.75 -12.73 10.45
CA PRO A 53 16.60 -11.35 10.95
C PRO A 53 17.10 -10.31 9.95
N GLU A 54 18.19 -10.63 9.21
CA GLU A 54 18.78 -9.75 8.20
C GLU A 54 17.89 -9.57 6.96
N ALA A 55 16.94 -10.49 6.72
CA ALA A 55 16.01 -10.36 5.61
C ALA A 55 14.95 -9.28 5.86
N ARG A 56 14.76 -8.85 7.11
CA ARG A 56 13.73 -7.87 7.50
C ARG A 56 12.37 -8.22 6.88
N ALA A 57 12.08 -9.55 6.83
CA ALA A 57 10.88 -10.01 6.16
C ALA A 57 9.65 -9.84 7.06
N SER A 58 8.55 -9.46 6.44
CA SER A 58 7.26 -9.35 7.14
C SER A 58 6.09 -9.48 6.16
N VAL A 59 4.94 -9.86 6.70
CA VAL A 59 3.66 -9.82 6.00
C VAL A 59 2.62 -9.08 6.84
N THR A 60 1.89 -8.20 6.18
CA THR A 60 0.75 -7.47 6.75
C THR A 60 -0.51 -7.90 6.00
N ILE A 61 -1.58 -8.20 6.74
CA ILE A 61 -2.92 -8.49 6.19
C ILE A 61 -3.83 -7.29 6.34
N GLY A 62 -4.51 -6.91 5.26
CA GLY A 62 -5.60 -5.93 5.23
C GLY A 62 -6.93 -6.60 4.93
N ILE A 63 -8.01 -6.05 5.47
CA ILE A 63 -9.38 -6.59 5.36
C ILE A 63 -10.28 -5.46 4.88
N SER A 64 -11.04 -5.66 3.79
CA SER A 64 -11.99 -4.67 3.29
C SER A 64 -13.23 -4.56 4.18
N HIS A 65 -13.97 -3.47 4.04
CA HIS A 65 -15.27 -3.28 4.70
C HIS A 65 -16.23 -4.44 4.40
N LYS A 66 -16.37 -4.80 3.13
CA LYS A 66 -17.20 -5.93 2.69
C LYS A 66 -16.77 -7.25 3.32
N ALA A 67 -15.47 -7.52 3.36
CA ALA A 67 -14.94 -8.74 3.97
C ALA A 67 -15.16 -8.77 5.49
N TRP A 68 -15.03 -7.63 6.16
CA TRP A 68 -15.30 -7.49 7.58
C TRP A 68 -16.72 -7.94 7.94
N LEU A 69 -17.70 -7.45 7.17
CA LEU A 69 -19.12 -7.82 7.34
C LEU A 69 -19.37 -9.29 6.99
N THR A 70 -18.80 -9.77 5.89
CA THR A 70 -18.97 -11.16 5.42
C THR A 70 -18.43 -12.16 6.43
N LEU A 71 -17.27 -11.88 7.04
CA LEU A 71 -16.65 -12.70 8.07
C LEU A 71 -17.36 -12.59 9.42
N GLY A 72 -18.18 -11.59 9.63
CA GLY A 72 -18.84 -11.32 10.92
C GLY A 72 -17.87 -10.89 12.01
N LEU A 73 -16.87 -10.08 11.64
CA LEU A 73 -15.89 -9.55 12.58
C LEU A 73 -16.52 -8.57 13.57
N PRO A 74 -15.86 -8.24 14.70
CA PRO A 74 -16.44 -7.45 15.79
C PRO A 74 -17.09 -6.13 15.38
N GLN A 75 -18.11 -5.74 16.13
CA GLN A 75 -18.79 -4.46 16.03
C GLN A 75 -18.51 -3.62 17.29
N PRO A 76 -18.54 -2.27 17.22
CA PRO A 76 -18.78 -1.47 15.99
C PRO A 76 -17.63 -1.62 14.99
N LEU A 77 -17.86 -1.27 13.72
CA LEU A 77 -16.80 -1.18 12.72
C LEU A 77 -15.74 -0.14 13.12
N PRO A 78 -14.48 -0.27 12.64
CA PRO A 78 -13.54 0.86 12.67
C PRO A 78 -14.19 2.10 12.05
N LYS A 79 -14.06 3.25 12.70
CA LYS A 79 -14.85 4.46 12.41
C LYS A 79 -14.84 4.90 10.95
N GLU A 80 -13.72 4.75 10.27
CA GLU A 80 -13.54 5.19 8.89
C GLU A 80 -13.41 4.01 7.91
N LEU A 81 -13.68 2.77 8.36
CA LEU A 81 -13.73 1.60 7.48
C LEU A 81 -15.04 1.60 6.70
N LYS A 82 -14.94 1.91 5.41
CA LYS A 82 -16.07 1.99 4.46
C LYS A 82 -15.65 1.46 3.10
N ASP A 83 -16.60 1.20 2.23
CA ASP A 83 -16.32 0.95 0.83
C ASP A 83 -15.78 2.24 0.19
N PHE A 84 -14.76 2.10 -0.65
CA PHE A 84 -14.17 3.24 -1.34
C PHE A 84 -15.11 3.68 -2.47
N GLU A 85 -15.47 4.96 -2.46
CA GLU A 85 -16.25 5.57 -3.53
C GLU A 85 -15.33 6.20 -4.57
N PRO A 86 -15.57 6.00 -5.88
CA PRO A 86 -14.74 6.58 -6.92
C PRO A 86 -14.66 8.10 -6.83
N ILE A 87 -13.44 8.65 -6.85
CA ILE A 87 -13.21 10.09 -6.87
C ILE A 87 -13.02 10.53 -8.32
N ARG A 88 -13.95 11.32 -8.84
CA ARG A 88 -13.94 11.78 -10.23
C ARG A 88 -13.29 13.16 -10.33
N GLY A 89 -12.15 13.21 -10.99
CA GLY A 89 -11.52 14.46 -11.37
C GLY A 89 -11.88 14.88 -12.80
N ASN A 90 -11.29 16.00 -13.24
CA ASN A 90 -11.55 16.56 -14.57
C ASN A 90 -11.01 15.68 -15.72
N LYS A 91 -9.94 14.93 -15.50
CA LYS A 91 -9.26 14.11 -16.53
C LYS A 91 -9.19 12.63 -16.15
N HIS A 92 -9.04 12.33 -14.88
CA HIS A 92 -8.84 11.00 -14.35
C HIS A 92 -9.84 10.69 -13.24
N THR A 93 -10.01 9.41 -12.94
CA THR A 93 -10.85 8.93 -11.85
C THR A 93 -10.07 7.97 -10.99
N ALA A 94 -10.02 8.19 -9.69
CA ALA A 94 -9.60 7.17 -8.73
C ALA A 94 -10.73 6.15 -8.66
N VAL A 95 -10.55 5.02 -9.32
CA VAL A 95 -11.58 3.96 -9.41
C VAL A 95 -11.65 3.14 -8.14
N ALA A 96 -12.85 2.66 -7.80
CA ALA A 96 -13.03 1.61 -6.80
C ALA A 96 -12.93 0.24 -7.48
N THR A 97 -12.13 -0.66 -6.91
CA THR A 97 -11.96 -2.02 -7.41
C THR A 97 -12.28 -3.03 -6.32
N GLU A 98 -12.67 -4.24 -6.73
CA GLU A 98 -13.00 -5.31 -5.78
C GLU A 98 -11.75 -5.84 -5.07
N GLY A 99 -11.96 -6.34 -3.85
CA GLY A 99 -10.97 -7.02 -3.04
C GLY A 99 -11.46 -7.24 -1.62
N ASP A 100 -11.27 -8.44 -1.10
CA ASP A 100 -11.69 -8.77 0.26
C ASP A 100 -10.50 -8.78 1.22
N LEU A 101 -9.38 -9.37 0.81
CA LEU A 101 -8.15 -9.42 1.59
C LEU A 101 -6.98 -8.87 0.79
N HIS A 102 -6.11 -8.13 1.46
CA HIS A 102 -4.83 -7.66 0.91
C HIS A 102 -3.67 -8.23 1.72
N PHE A 103 -2.59 -8.64 1.05
CA PHE A 103 -1.35 -9.03 1.71
C PHE A 103 -0.20 -8.19 1.16
N HIS A 104 0.51 -7.54 2.07
CA HIS A 104 1.74 -6.83 1.80
C HIS A 104 2.91 -7.65 2.35
N ILE A 105 3.63 -8.33 1.48
CA ILE A 105 4.71 -9.25 1.80
C ILE A 105 6.04 -8.61 1.38
N ARG A 106 6.97 -8.48 2.32
CA ARG A 106 8.27 -7.80 2.12
C ARG A 106 9.42 -8.69 2.54
N ALA A 107 10.52 -8.68 1.80
CA ALA A 107 11.77 -9.31 2.20
C ALA A 107 12.98 -8.76 1.44
N HIS A 108 14.19 -8.80 2.02
CA HIS A 108 15.42 -8.57 1.26
C HIS A 108 15.70 -9.69 0.27
N ASN A 109 15.28 -10.92 0.61
CA ASN A 109 15.45 -12.10 -0.23
C ASN A 109 14.15 -12.41 -0.99
N PRO A 110 14.15 -12.42 -2.34
CA PRO A 110 12.96 -12.71 -3.14
C PRO A 110 12.42 -14.12 -2.93
N SER A 111 13.26 -15.13 -2.65
CA SER A 111 12.81 -16.49 -2.37
C SER A 111 11.97 -16.54 -1.10
N LEU A 112 12.34 -15.77 -0.07
CA LEU A 112 11.59 -15.71 1.18
C LEU A 112 10.24 -15.03 0.98
N ALA A 113 10.18 -13.92 0.21
CA ALA A 113 8.92 -13.29 -0.15
C ALA A 113 8.01 -14.25 -0.93
N TYR A 114 8.59 -15.01 -1.87
CA TYR A 114 7.88 -16.04 -2.62
C TYR A 114 7.29 -17.14 -1.72
N ASP A 115 8.09 -17.71 -0.82
CA ASP A 115 7.66 -18.81 0.06
C ASP A 115 6.51 -18.35 0.99
N MET A 116 6.60 -17.12 1.52
CA MET A 116 5.53 -16.53 2.34
C MET A 116 4.24 -16.36 1.50
N ALA A 117 4.35 -15.82 0.29
CA ALA A 117 3.22 -15.63 -0.62
C ALA A 117 2.59 -16.97 -1.04
N ALA A 118 3.41 -17.96 -1.39
CA ALA A 118 2.96 -19.29 -1.79
C ALA A 118 2.20 -20.00 -0.65
N THR A 119 2.73 -19.93 0.57
CA THR A 119 2.12 -20.55 1.76
C THR A 119 0.74 -19.93 2.07
N ILE A 120 0.63 -18.59 1.99
CA ILE A 120 -0.65 -17.88 2.16
C ILE A 120 -1.62 -18.31 1.05
N SER A 121 -1.16 -18.33 -0.20
CA SER A 121 -1.97 -18.68 -1.37
C SER A 121 -2.53 -20.09 -1.28
N GLN A 122 -1.70 -21.07 -0.89
CA GLN A 122 -2.14 -22.47 -0.68
C GLN A 122 -3.25 -22.56 0.37
N THR A 123 -3.21 -21.74 1.39
CA THR A 123 -4.24 -21.75 2.44
C THR A 123 -5.54 -21.11 1.97
N LEU A 124 -5.47 -20.03 1.16
CA LEU A 124 -6.64 -19.27 0.72
C LEU A 124 -7.37 -19.84 -0.50
N GLN A 125 -6.67 -20.54 -1.40
CA GLN A 125 -7.21 -20.98 -2.70
C GLN A 125 -8.52 -21.78 -2.63
N SER A 126 -8.82 -22.39 -1.49
CA SER A 126 -10.08 -23.13 -1.30
C SER A 126 -11.30 -22.21 -1.15
N VAL A 127 -11.10 -20.95 -0.66
CA VAL A 127 -12.18 -20.01 -0.30
C VAL A 127 -12.10 -18.67 -1.04
N ALA A 128 -11.01 -18.38 -1.71
CA ALA A 128 -10.81 -17.12 -2.41
C ALA A 128 -10.00 -17.32 -3.69
N ASP A 129 -10.12 -16.36 -4.60
CA ASP A 129 -9.33 -16.28 -5.83
C ASP A 129 -8.41 -15.06 -5.77
N ALA A 130 -7.17 -15.23 -6.20
CA ALA A 130 -6.23 -14.11 -6.33
C ALA A 130 -6.63 -13.25 -7.54
N ILE A 131 -6.95 -11.98 -7.30
CA ILE A 131 -7.37 -11.04 -8.35
C ILE A 131 -6.27 -10.02 -8.68
N VAL A 132 -5.32 -9.82 -7.78
CA VAL A 132 -4.11 -9.01 -8.02
C VAL A 132 -2.91 -9.76 -7.47
N ASN A 133 -1.87 -9.83 -8.28
CA ASN A 133 -0.53 -10.27 -7.89
C ASN A 133 0.47 -9.33 -8.54
N VAL A 134 1.09 -8.46 -7.73
CA VAL A 134 2.12 -7.54 -8.20
C VAL A 134 3.42 -7.81 -7.47
N GLN A 135 4.48 -8.05 -8.23
CA GLN A 135 5.83 -8.18 -7.70
C GLN A 135 6.53 -6.83 -7.85
N GLY A 136 6.72 -6.17 -6.71
CA GLY A 136 7.43 -4.91 -6.61
C GLY A 136 8.90 -5.13 -6.26
N PHE A 137 9.72 -4.19 -6.66
CA PHE A 137 11.16 -4.23 -6.41
C PHE A 137 11.70 -2.83 -6.08
N ARG A 138 12.76 -2.78 -5.28
CA ARG A 138 13.46 -1.53 -5.03
C ARG A 138 14.24 -1.12 -6.28
N TYR A 139 13.87 0.01 -6.86
CA TYR A 139 14.53 0.55 -8.04
C TYR A 139 15.64 1.51 -7.61
N TRP A 140 16.88 1.21 -8.02
CA TRP A 140 18.09 1.97 -7.69
C TRP A 140 18.17 2.30 -6.18
N ASP A 141 18.36 3.57 -5.86
CA ASP A 141 18.48 4.12 -4.50
C ASP A 141 17.14 4.32 -3.78
N GLY A 142 16.01 3.88 -4.37
CA GLY A 142 14.65 4.04 -3.85
C GLY A 142 13.82 5.01 -4.67
N ARG A 143 14.06 5.04 -5.99
CA ARG A 143 13.30 5.85 -6.94
C ARG A 143 12.06 5.12 -7.42
N ALA A 144 11.03 5.90 -7.77
CA ALA A 144 9.97 5.42 -8.64
C ALA A 144 10.52 5.12 -10.03
N ILE A 145 9.85 4.26 -10.82
CA ILE A 145 10.30 3.88 -12.17
C ILE A 145 10.43 5.08 -13.13
N ILE A 146 9.73 6.19 -12.84
CA ILE A 146 9.83 7.45 -13.56
C ILE A 146 11.13 8.22 -13.29
N GLY A 147 11.98 7.73 -12.38
CA GLY A 147 13.32 8.24 -12.10
C GLY A 147 13.44 9.24 -10.96
N PHE A 148 12.36 9.58 -10.27
CA PHE A 148 12.36 10.48 -9.11
C PHE A 148 12.45 9.69 -7.80
N VAL A 149 13.09 10.29 -6.78
CA VAL A 149 13.16 9.70 -5.43
C VAL A 149 11.74 9.55 -4.88
N ASP A 150 11.40 8.37 -4.35
CA ASP A 150 10.12 8.13 -3.72
C ASP A 150 10.26 8.09 -2.20
N GLY A 151 9.27 8.64 -1.52
CA GLY A 151 9.19 8.62 -0.06
C GLY A 151 9.95 9.71 0.66
N THR A 152 10.35 10.79 0.00
CA THR A 152 11.02 11.96 0.64
C THR A 152 10.21 12.51 1.81
N GLU A 153 8.89 12.67 1.63
CA GLU A 153 7.95 13.16 2.65
C GLU A 153 7.41 12.05 3.58
N ASN A 154 8.01 10.87 3.53
CA ASN A 154 7.56 9.76 4.39
C ASN A 154 7.94 10.03 5.86
N PRO A 155 7.03 9.85 6.82
CA PRO A 155 7.33 9.99 8.23
C PRO A 155 8.55 9.16 8.65
N ARG A 156 9.34 9.67 9.60
CA ARG A 156 10.58 9.02 10.06
C ARG A 156 10.52 8.72 11.56
N GLY A 157 11.25 7.71 11.99
CA GLY A 157 11.34 7.36 13.40
C GLY A 157 9.96 7.14 14.04
N GLN A 158 9.70 7.80 15.16
CA GLN A 158 8.44 7.70 15.92
C GLN A 158 7.23 8.29 15.18
N GLU A 159 7.43 9.22 14.26
CA GLU A 159 6.33 9.77 13.47
C GLU A 159 5.63 8.68 12.63
N ARG A 160 6.34 7.62 12.22
CA ARG A 160 5.74 6.53 11.48
C ARG A 160 4.60 5.86 12.28
N GLU A 161 4.80 5.64 13.56
CA GLU A 161 3.75 5.10 14.44
C GLU A 161 2.61 6.11 14.61
N GLN A 162 2.93 7.38 14.84
CA GLN A 162 1.95 8.45 15.02
C GLN A 162 0.99 8.57 13.83
N PHE A 163 1.49 8.46 12.59
CA PHE A 163 0.69 8.68 11.38
C PHE A 163 0.12 7.39 10.79
N ALA A 164 0.68 6.20 11.08
CA ALA A 164 0.18 4.94 10.53
C ALA A 164 -0.76 4.20 11.48
N VAL A 165 -0.63 4.38 12.80
CA VAL A 165 -1.30 3.52 13.77
C VAL A 165 -2.44 4.26 14.45
N VAL A 166 -3.63 3.66 14.40
CA VAL A 166 -4.84 4.17 15.06
C VAL A 166 -4.61 4.29 16.58
N GLY A 167 -4.86 5.47 17.11
CA GLY A 167 -4.68 5.82 18.51
C GLY A 167 -6.00 6.15 19.20
N LYS A 168 -6.04 7.34 19.80
CA LYS A 168 -7.20 7.81 20.58
C LYS A 168 -8.42 8.17 19.73
N GLU A 169 -8.22 8.38 18.44
CA GLU A 169 -9.27 8.70 17.45
C GLU A 169 -10.27 7.57 17.30
N ASP A 170 -9.83 6.32 17.47
CA ASP A 170 -10.70 5.14 17.54
C ASP A 170 -10.24 4.16 18.63
N PRO A 171 -10.64 4.35 19.90
CA PRO A 171 -10.16 3.56 21.03
C PRO A 171 -10.47 2.06 20.93
N HIS A 172 -11.52 1.66 20.20
CA HIS A 172 -11.86 0.25 20.01
C HIS A 172 -10.86 -0.48 19.10
N TYR A 173 -10.25 0.26 18.19
CA TYR A 173 -9.31 -0.27 17.20
C TYR A 173 -7.91 0.31 17.33
N GLN A 174 -7.59 0.77 18.53
CA GLN A 174 -6.24 1.24 18.85
C GLN A 174 -5.19 0.17 18.53
N GLY A 175 -4.15 0.54 17.76
CA GLY A 175 -3.17 -0.39 17.22
C GLY A 175 -3.52 -0.91 15.81
N GLY A 176 -4.71 -0.62 15.28
CA GLY A 176 -5.05 -0.85 13.87
C GLY A 176 -4.37 0.14 12.94
N SER A 177 -4.64 0.01 11.64
CA SER A 177 -4.17 0.94 10.62
C SER A 177 -5.13 0.89 9.44
N TYR A 178 -5.45 2.05 8.86
CA TYR A 178 -6.15 2.09 7.58
C TYR A 178 -5.15 1.86 6.45
N LEU A 179 -5.48 0.90 5.59
CA LEU A 179 -4.70 0.54 4.42
C LEU A 179 -5.39 1.05 3.16
N PHE A 180 -4.64 1.73 2.28
CA PHE A 180 -5.11 2.11 0.96
C PHE A 180 -4.07 1.75 -0.10
N VAL A 181 -4.53 1.25 -1.24
CA VAL A 181 -3.68 0.81 -2.35
C VAL A 181 -4.20 1.29 -3.69
N GLN A 182 -3.28 1.60 -4.60
CA GLN A 182 -3.58 1.90 -6.01
C GLN A 182 -2.49 1.35 -6.91
N LYS A 183 -2.86 0.71 -8.02
CA LYS A 183 -1.92 0.30 -9.06
C LYS A 183 -1.91 1.35 -10.16
N TYR A 184 -0.85 2.16 -10.21
CA TYR A 184 -0.63 3.15 -11.27
C TYR A 184 0.15 2.51 -12.43
N VAL A 185 -0.43 2.52 -13.61
CA VAL A 185 0.25 2.14 -14.86
C VAL A 185 0.74 3.41 -15.54
N HIS A 186 2.05 3.48 -15.82
CA HIS A 186 2.67 4.66 -16.41
C HIS A 186 2.85 4.50 -17.91
N ASP A 187 2.52 5.54 -18.68
CA ASP A 187 2.95 5.67 -20.06
C ASP A 187 4.41 6.15 -20.10
N MET A 188 5.33 5.18 -20.03
CA MET A 188 6.76 5.48 -20.01
C MET A 188 7.27 6.07 -21.32
N ASN A 189 6.59 5.81 -22.46
CA ASN A 189 6.96 6.43 -23.74
C ASN A 189 6.65 7.93 -23.71
N ALA A 190 5.45 8.30 -23.29
CA ALA A 190 5.08 9.70 -23.12
C ALA A 190 5.96 10.38 -22.06
N TRP A 191 6.27 9.69 -20.94
CA TRP A 191 7.13 10.22 -19.89
C TRP A 191 8.56 10.51 -20.38
N HIS A 192 9.17 9.57 -21.12
CA HIS A 192 10.53 9.74 -21.65
C HIS A 192 10.63 10.76 -22.79
N ALA A 193 9.51 11.06 -23.45
CA ALA A 193 9.46 12.11 -24.47
C ALA A 193 9.52 13.54 -23.86
N LEU A 194 9.22 13.69 -22.58
CA LEU A 194 9.30 14.98 -21.90
C LEU A 194 10.75 15.33 -21.55
N PRO A 195 11.18 16.57 -21.79
CA PRO A 195 12.45 17.08 -21.23
C PRO A 195 12.47 16.96 -19.72
N VAL A 196 13.66 16.75 -19.13
CA VAL A 196 13.82 16.63 -17.66
C VAL A 196 13.21 17.82 -16.93
N SER A 197 13.39 19.02 -17.42
CA SER A 197 12.79 20.22 -16.83
C SER A 197 11.26 20.21 -16.76
N GLU A 198 10.59 19.57 -17.73
CA GLU A 198 9.13 19.40 -17.70
C GLU A 198 8.73 18.28 -16.73
N GLN A 199 9.50 17.18 -16.69
CA GLN A 199 9.30 16.13 -15.70
C GLN A 199 9.41 16.66 -14.27
N GLU A 200 10.40 17.53 -13.99
CA GLU A 200 10.61 18.18 -12.70
C GLU A 200 9.44 19.07 -12.32
N LYS A 201 8.88 19.83 -13.27
CA LYS A 201 7.67 20.64 -13.05
C LYS A 201 6.44 19.78 -12.72
N VAL A 202 6.28 18.62 -13.37
CA VAL A 202 5.18 17.69 -13.09
C VAL A 202 5.29 17.15 -11.66
N ILE A 203 6.49 16.84 -11.21
CA ILE A 203 6.72 16.30 -9.86
C ILE A 203 6.80 17.40 -8.80
N GLY A 204 7.38 18.56 -9.14
CA GLY A 204 7.65 19.67 -8.22
C GLY A 204 8.98 19.56 -7.47
N ARG A 205 9.90 18.69 -7.96
CA ARG A 205 11.23 18.43 -7.37
C ARG A 205 12.25 18.22 -8.47
N THR A 206 13.54 18.45 -8.17
CA THR A 206 14.62 18.10 -9.11
C THR A 206 14.79 16.59 -9.19
N LYS A 207 15.07 16.09 -10.39
CA LYS A 207 15.14 14.64 -10.65
C LYS A 207 16.36 13.99 -10.04
N GLU A 208 17.50 14.65 -10.08
CA GLU A 208 18.79 14.10 -9.63
C GLU A 208 18.93 14.18 -8.11
N MET A 209 18.77 15.38 -7.56
CA MET A 209 19.10 15.69 -6.16
C MET A 209 17.89 15.72 -5.23
N ASP A 210 16.67 15.48 -5.76
CA ASP A 210 15.42 15.48 -4.98
C ASP A 210 15.19 16.77 -4.18
N ILE A 211 15.61 17.91 -4.74
CA ILE A 211 15.40 19.22 -4.13
C ILE A 211 14.01 19.73 -4.52
N GLU A 212 13.21 20.10 -3.53
CA GLU A 212 11.89 20.67 -3.77
C GLU A 212 12.02 22.05 -4.45
N MET A 213 11.15 22.29 -5.43
CA MET A 213 11.09 23.60 -6.09
C MET A 213 10.57 24.66 -5.15
N ASP A 214 11.13 25.88 -5.26
CA ASP A 214 10.63 27.04 -4.53
C ASP A 214 9.17 27.33 -4.88
N ASP A 215 8.41 27.83 -3.92
CA ASP A 215 6.96 28.07 -4.09
C ASP A 215 6.64 29.02 -5.25
N ASP A 216 7.54 29.97 -5.54
CA ASP A 216 7.39 30.91 -6.67
C ASP A 216 7.57 30.25 -8.05
N THR A 217 8.22 29.10 -8.12
CA THR A 217 8.54 28.39 -9.37
C THR A 217 7.81 27.07 -9.53
N LYS A 218 7.37 26.47 -8.43
CA LYS A 218 6.65 25.19 -8.41
C LYS A 218 5.23 25.37 -8.97
N PRO A 219 4.85 24.61 -10.02
CA PRO A 219 3.49 24.67 -10.51
C PRO A 219 2.48 24.27 -9.43
N THR A 220 1.37 24.96 -9.34
CA THR A 220 0.30 24.67 -8.36
C THR A 220 -0.33 23.29 -8.55
N ASN A 221 -0.21 22.71 -9.73
CA ASN A 221 -0.65 21.35 -10.08
C ASN A 221 0.50 20.33 -10.09
N ALA A 222 1.68 20.67 -9.55
CA ALA A 222 2.75 19.71 -9.36
C ALA A 222 2.32 18.61 -8.37
N HIS A 223 2.79 17.39 -8.58
CA HIS A 223 2.43 16.25 -7.73
C HIS A 223 2.71 16.52 -6.23
N SER A 224 3.89 17.06 -5.91
CA SER A 224 4.25 17.40 -4.53
C SER A 224 3.35 18.46 -3.91
N ALA A 225 2.88 19.43 -4.70
CA ALA A 225 1.96 20.47 -4.23
C ALA A 225 0.55 19.89 -3.94
N LEU A 226 0.02 19.05 -4.84
CA LEU A 226 -1.31 18.46 -4.69
C LEU A 226 -1.37 17.39 -3.59
N ALA A 227 -0.31 16.60 -3.45
CA ALA A 227 -0.24 15.53 -2.44
C ALA A 227 0.00 16.08 -1.02
N ASN A 228 0.45 17.32 -0.88
CA ASN A 228 0.67 17.95 0.43
C ASN A 228 -0.66 18.40 1.04
N VAL A 229 -1.01 17.84 2.19
CA VAL A 229 -2.23 18.18 2.96
C VAL A 229 -1.93 18.85 4.29
N GLY A 230 -0.67 19.26 4.49
CA GLY A 230 -0.13 19.91 5.70
C GLY A 230 0.65 18.95 6.58
N ASP A 231 1.49 19.50 7.43
CA ASP A 231 2.44 18.73 8.26
C ASP A 231 1.76 17.85 9.32
N ASP A 232 0.56 18.21 9.72
CA ASP A 232 -0.23 17.46 10.71
C ASP A 232 -0.94 16.23 10.11
N LEU A 233 -0.94 16.09 8.79
CA LEU A 233 -1.63 15.03 8.07
C LEU A 233 -0.67 14.31 7.15
N LYS A 234 -0.12 13.20 7.60
CA LYS A 234 0.81 12.37 6.83
C LYS A 234 0.31 10.92 6.76
N VAL A 235 0.85 10.18 5.81
CA VAL A 235 0.64 8.73 5.68
C VAL A 235 1.99 8.04 5.54
N VAL A 236 2.09 6.81 6.03
CA VAL A 236 3.29 5.98 5.84
C VAL A 236 3.14 5.23 4.53
N ARG A 237 4.02 5.50 3.56
CA ARG A 237 4.02 4.89 2.23
C ARG A 237 5.13 3.85 2.11
N ASP A 238 4.86 2.80 1.36
CA ASP A 238 5.82 1.75 1.00
C ASP A 238 5.62 1.35 -0.48
N ASN A 239 5.63 2.37 -1.34
CA ASN A 239 5.42 2.22 -2.77
C ASN A 239 6.52 1.39 -3.42
N MET A 240 6.16 0.60 -4.42
CA MET A 240 7.14 -0.16 -5.19
C MET A 240 6.88 -0.04 -6.70
N PRO A 241 7.94 0.18 -7.49
CA PRO A 241 7.88 -0.05 -8.92
C PRO A 241 7.53 -1.49 -9.24
N PHE A 242 6.82 -1.69 -10.33
CA PHE A 242 6.56 -3.01 -10.90
C PHE A 242 6.69 -3.00 -12.42
N HIS A 243 6.98 -4.16 -12.99
CA HIS A 243 6.96 -4.41 -14.42
C HIS A 243 6.39 -5.79 -14.70
N ASP A 244 5.34 -5.83 -15.51
CA ASP A 244 4.73 -7.05 -16.01
C ASP A 244 4.88 -7.09 -17.55
N PRO A 245 5.86 -7.87 -18.06
CA PRO A 245 6.11 -7.95 -19.51
C PRO A 245 4.97 -8.64 -20.27
N LEU A 246 4.16 -9.47 -19.63
CA LEU A 246 3.05 -10.16 -20.30
C LEU A 246 1.90 -9.22 -20.63
N SER A 247 1.55 -8.35 -19.71
CA SER A 247 0.52 -7.33 -19.92
C SER A 247 1.07 -6.01 -20.49
N HIS A 248 2.38 -5.91 -20.70
CA HIS A 248 3.09 -4.68 -21.08
C HIS A 248 2.84 -3.52 -20.10
N GLN A 249 2.56 -3.82 -18.85
CA GLN A 249 2.31 -2.83 -17.81
C GLN A 249 3.56 -2.60 -16.96
N MET A 250 3.86 -1.34 -16.71
CA MET A 250 4.87 -0.93 -15.74
C MET A 250 4.38 0.31 -15.01
N GLY A 251 4.82 0.48 -13.78
CA GLY A 251 4.35 1.61 -12.99
C GLY A 251 4.72 1.53 -11.52
N THR A 252 3.86 2.09 -10.70
CA THR A 252 4.01 2.12 -9.25
C THR A 252 2.80 1.48 -8.58
N TYR A 253 3.05 0.49 -7.73
CA TYR A 253 2.05 0.04 -6.77
C TYR A 253 2.15 0.95 -5.56
N PHE A 254 1.17 1.85 -5.44
CA PHE A 254 1.04 2.72 -4.29
C PHE A 254 0.41 1.96 -3.14
N ILE A 255 1.00 2.06 -1.96
CA ILE A 255 0.45 1.56 -0.71
C ILE A 255 0.72 2.57 0.39
N CYS A 256 -0.29 2.86 1.18
CA CYS A 256 -0.10 3.66 2.39
C CYS A 256 -0.86 3.09 3.59
N TYR A 257 -0.33 3.40 4.75
CA TYR A 257 -0.89 3.13 6.06
C TYR A 257 -1.16 4.47 6.76
N ALA A 258 -2.35 4.60 7.33
CA ALA A 258 -2.77 5.82 8.00
C ALA A 258 -3.53 5.52 9.31
N ASN A 259 -3.40 6.42 10.28
CA ASN A 259 -4.19 6.38 11.51
C ASN A 259 -5.65 6.80 11.27
N THR A 260 -5.92 7.59 10.20
CA THR A 260 -7.25 7.97 9.74
C THR A 260 -7.34 7.86 8.22
N PHE A 261 -8.45 7.33 7.70
CA PHE A 261 -8.65 7.22 6.26
C PHE A 261 -8.97 8.57 5.60
N SER A 262 -9.57 9.50 6.34
CA SER A 262 -9.86 10.86 5.91
C SER A 262 -8.61 11.62 5.42
N THR A 263 -7.43 11.34 5.98
CA THR A 263 -6.17 11.89 5.46
C THR A 263 -5.90 11.44 4.03
N VAL A 264 -6.10 10.15 3.75
CA VAL A 264 -5.93 9.57 2.40
C VAL A 264 -6.96 10.16 1.43
N GLU A 265 -8.23 10.27 1.83
CA GLU A 265 -9.27 10.87 0.99
C GLU A 265 -8.95 12.31 0.62
N LYS A 266 -8.46 13.11 1.58
CA LYS A 266 -8.08 14.51 1.33
C LYS A 266 -6.96 14.61 0.29
N MET A 267 -5.92 13.78 0.42
CA MET A 267 -4.84 13.72 -0.58
C MET A 267 -5.37 13.35 -1.97
N LEU A 268 -6.24 12.37 -2.06
CA LEU A 268 -6.84 11.95 -3.34
C LEU A 268 -7.71 13.04 -3.96
N ILE A 269 -8.56 13.69 -3.19
CA ILE A 269 -9.42 14.78 -3.66
C ILE A 269 -8.59 15.93 -4.24
N ASN A 270 -7.44 16.24 -3.63
CA ASN A 270 -6.56 17.28 -4.15
C ASN A 270 -5.90 16.89 -5.48
N MET A 271 -5.60 15.58 -5.67
CA MET A 271 -4.89 15.08 -6.85
C MET A 271 -5.81 14.82 -8.06
N PHE A 272 -7.10 14.57 -7.84
CA PHE A 272 -8.07 14.25 -8.88
C PHE A 272 -9.02 15.41 -9.15
#